data_1750f03627e43096b070c7fd7d632dca
#
_entry.id   1750f03627e43096b070c7fd7d632dca
#
_cell.length_a   1.000
_cell.length_b   1.000
_cell.length_c   1.000
_cell.angle_alpha   90.00
_cell.angle_beta   90.00
_cell.angle_gamma   90.00
#
_symmetry.space_group_name_H-M   'P 1'
#
loop_
_entity.id
_entity.type
_entity.pdbx_description
1 polymer ?
#
loop_
_entity_poly.entity_id
_entity_poly.type
_entity_poly.pdbx_seq_one_letter_code
_entity_poly.pdbx_strand_id
1 'polypeptide(L)'
;MLRAKPPESWNFKVMANLDQVLVDHAHLERKAAQSALKLQRYVELTNSLNVLTDIAIEELEHFNLVLKLLKQRGIFFGKAISSPWISGMMSAVRKGLNEQVIDHLICAAMIEGRSCEKFQILSNLLRNVDDYLSGFYGDLVESEGNHYASYLLMAKKIDETETERRLDFFLDLDAELVVKANDLAILH
;
A
#
# COMPACT_ATOMS: atom_id res chain seq x y z
N MET A 1 1.17 12.77 7.03
CA MET A 1 -0.23 12.32 7.23
C MET A 1 -0.97 12.54 5.92
N LEU A 2 -1.76 11.57 5.46
CA LEU A 2 -2.57 11.67 4.23
C LEU A 2 -3.55 12.86 4.30
N ARG A 3 -3.83 13.51 3.16
CA ARG A 3 -4.62 14.77 3.11
C ARG A 3 -6.12 14.54 2.92
N ALA A 4 -6.52 13.39 2.39
CA ALA A 4 -7.92 13.04 2.20
C ALA A 4 -8.17 11.60 2.65
N LYS A 5 -9.38 11.34 3.14
CA LYS A 5 -9.85 9.99 3.47
C LYS A 5 -10.56 9.36 2.27
N PRO A 6 -10.61 8.02 2.17
CA PRO A 6 -11.54 7.36 1.27
C PRO A 6 -12.97 7.85 1.57
N PRO A 7 -13.81 8.03 0.56
CA PRO A 7 -15.20 8.47 0.79
C PRO A 7 -16.01 7.36 1.46
N GLU A 8 -17.05 7.74 2.18
CA GLU A 8 -17.91 6.79 2.90
C GLU A 8 -18.53 5.72 1.99
N SER A 9 -18.77 6.04 0.70
CA SER A 9 -19.26 5.08 -0.27
C SER A 9 -18.30 3.88 -0.45
N TRP A 10 -17.00 4.06 -0.24
CA TRP A 10 -16.03 2.98 -0.24
C TRP A 10 -16.31 1.96 0.87
N ASN A 11 -16.66 2.41 2.08
CA ASN A 11 -16.99 1.54 3.21
C ASN A 11 -18.13 0.57 2.85
N PHE A 12 -19.20 1.07 2.24
CA PHE A 12 -20.33 0.23 1.83
C PHE A 12 -19.93 -0.78 0.75
N LYS A 13 -19.11 -0.35 -0.22
CA LYS A 13 -18.66 -1.23 -1.30
C LYS A 13 -17.78 -2.36 -0.80
N VAL A 14 -16.79 -2.07 0.07
CA VAL A 14 -15.90 -3.11 0.59
C VAL A 14 -16.64 -4.08 1.50
N MET A 15 -17.57 -3.61 2.33
CA MET A 15 -18.38 -4.49 3.18
C MET A 15 -19.31 -5.39 2.39
N ALA A 16 -19.82 -4.94 1.23
CA ALA A 16 -20.63 -5.74 0.32
C ALA A 16 -19.82 -6.73 -0.52
N ASN A 17 -18.50 -6.61 -0.59
CA ASN A 17 -17.62 -7.38 -1.49
C ASN A 17 -16.34 -7.87 -0.80
N LEU A 18 -16.42 -8.34 0.45
CA LEU A 18 -15.25 -8.72 1.26
C LEU A 18 -14.37 -9.80 0.58
N ASP A 19 -14.98 -10.75 -0.13
CA ASP A 19 -14.22 -11.78 -0.86
C ASP A 19 -13.31 -11.15 -1.92
N GLN A 20 -13.83 -10.18 -2.68
CA GLN A 20 -13.03 -9.46 -3.68
C GLN A 20 -11.94 -8.60 -3.04
N VAL A 21 -12.22 -7.98 -1.89
CA VAL A 21 -11.24 -7.19 -1.12
C VAL A 21 -10.10 -8.08 -0.65
N LEU A 22 -10.38 -9.29 -0.16
CA LEU A 22 -9.36 -10.25 0.26
C LEU A 22 -8.50 -10.73 -0.92
N VAL A 23 -9.10 -10.97 -2.08
CA VAL A 23 -8.35 -11.32 -3.30
C VAL A 23 -7.44 -10.17 -3.74
N ASP A 24 -7.95 -8.94 -3.72
CA ASP A 24 -7.18 -7.74 -4.04
C ASP A 24 -6.03 -7.56 -3.05
N HIS A 25 -6.29 -7.72 -1.74
CA HIS A 25 -5.29 -7.67 -0.69
C HIS A 25 -4.12 -8.63 -0.97
N ALA A 26 -4.41 -9.91 -1.23
CA ALA A 26 -3.35 -10.87 -1.56
C ALA A 26 -2.51 -10.44 -2.78
N HIS A 27 -3.11 -9.80 -3.78
CA HIS A 27 -2.36 -9.26 -4.91
C HIS A 27 -1.50 -8.06 -4.54
N LEU A 28 -1.95 -7.23 -3.60
CA LEU A 28 -1.21 -6.06 -3.14
C LEU A 28 0.04 -6.47 -2.38
N GLU A 29 -0.07 -7.34 -1.37
CA GLU A 29 1.07 -7.86 -0.61
C GLU A 29 2.15 -8.44 -1.53
N ARG A 30 1.73 -9.30 -2.46
CA ARG A 30 2.67 -9.85 -3.45
C ARG A 30 3.34 -8.78 -4.32
N LYS A 31 2.60 -7.72 -4.69
CA LYS A 31 3.15 -6.60 -5.47
C LYS A 31 4.06 -5.71 -4.63
N ALA A 32 3.74 -5.50 -3.35
CA ALA A 32 4.57 -4.76 -2.41
C ALA A 32 5.94 -5.44 -2.24
N ALA A 33 5.97 -6.76 -2.01
CA ALA A 33 7.20 -7.54 -1.99
C ALA A 33 8.03 -7.39 -3.29
N GLN A 34 7.38 -7.52 -4.45
CA GLN A 34 8.03 -7.33 -5.75
C GLN A 34 8.58 -5.92 -5.93
N SER A 35 7.87 -4.90 -5.42
CA SER A 35 8.29 -3.51 -5.48
C SER A 35 9.53 -3.26 -4.63
N ALA A 36 9.56 -3.76 -3.39
CA ALA A 36 10.72 -3.68 -2.51
C ALA A 36 11.97 -4.32 -3.15
N LEU A 37 11.84 -5.53 -3.71
CA LEU A 37 12.95 -6.18 -4.44
C LEU A 37 13.37 -5.41 -5.68
N LYS A 38 12.43 -4.81 -6.42
CA LYS A 38 12.72 -4.02 -7.61
C LYS A 38 13.49 -2.73 -7.30
N LEU A 39 13.25 -2.14 -6.13
CA LEU A 39 13.96 -0.94 -5.66
C LEU A 39 15.45 -1.23 -5.40
N GLN A 40 15.84 -2.46 -5.09
CA GLN A 40 17.24 -2.87 -4.87
C GLN A 40 18.15 -2.66 -6.10
N ARG A 41 17.59 -2.46 -7.28
CA ARG A 41 18.36 -2.16 -8.50
C ARG A 41 19.04 -0.77 -8.48
N TYR A 42 18.59 0.11 -7.61
CA TYR A 42 19.12 1.48 -7.54
C TYR A 42 20.37 1.54 -6.67
N VAL A 43 21.47 2.05 -7.24
CA VAL A 43 22.76 2.18 -6.56
C VAL A 43 22.68 3.11 -5.34
N GLU A 44 21.81 4.10 -5.38
CA GLU A 44 21.52 5.04 -4.31
C GLU A 44 21.00 4.35 -3.04
N LEU A 45 20.45 3.14 -3.18
CA LEU A 45 19.87 2.35 -2.10
C LEU A 45 20.79 1.22 -1.61
N THR A 46 22.06 1.19 -2.03
CA THR A 46 23.02 0.13 -1.62
C THR A 46 23.11 -0.03 -0.10
N ASN A 47 23.07 1.07 0.65
CA ASN A 47 23.11 1.04 2.13
C ASN A 47 21.76 0.68 2.78
N SER A 48 20.72 0.47 1.99
CA SER A 48 19.35 0.15 2.45
C SER A 48 18.88 -1.21 1.93
N LEU A 49 19.75 -2.01 1.31
CA LEU A 49 19.37 -3.31 0.74
C LEU A 49 18.78 -4.26 1.79
N ASN A 50 19.34 -4.27 3.00
CA ASN A 50 18.80 -5.11 4.09
C ASN A 50 17.37 -4.68 4.44
N VAL A 51 17.11 -3.39 4.61
CA VAL A 51 15.78 -2.86 4.91
C VAL A 51 14.77 -3.24 3.83
N LEU A 52 15.14 -3.08 2.55
CA LEU A 52 14.27 -3.49 1.43
C LEU A 52 14.05 -5.00 1.37
N THR A 53 15.06 -5.79 1.78
CA THR A 53 14.93 -7.25 1.86
C THR A 53 13.98 -7.64 2.99
N ASP A 54 14.12 -7.03 4.16
CA ASP A 54 13.27 -7.29 5.32
C ASP A 54 11.79 -6.94 5.00
N ILE A 55 11.54 -5.78 4.39
CA ILE A 55 10.20 -5.40 3.91
C ILE A 55 9.68 -6.46 2.92
N ALA A 56 10.47 -6.88 1.93
CA ALA A 56 10.00 -7.87 0.96
C ALA A 56 9.66 -9.23 1.59
N ILE A 57 10.40 -9.65 2.62
CA ILE A 57 10.12 -10.87 3.38
C ILE A 57 8.80 -10.72 4.15
N GLU A 58 8.62 -9.62 4.87
CA GLU A 58 7.42 -9.33 5.64
C GLU A 58 6.16 -9.28 4.75
N GLU A 59 6.25 -8.63 3.59
CA GLU A 59 5.18 -8.59 2.59
C GLU A 59 4.83 -9.98 2.03
N LEU A 60 5.82 -10.87 1.84
CA LEU A 60 5.58 -12.26 1.45
C LEU A 60 4.93 -13.07 2.59
N GLU A 61 5.24 -12.75 3.83
CA GLU A 61 4.58 -13.34 5.00
C GLU A 61 3.11 -12.89 5.08
N HIS A 62 2.82 -11.60 4.89
CA HIS A 62 1.46 -11.06 4.78
C HIS A 62 0.70 -11.73 3.63
N PHE A 63 1.30 -11.83 2.44
CA PHE A 63 0.71 -12.56 1.32
C PHE A 63 0.31 -13.99 1.70
N ASN A 64 1.21 -14.72 2.37
CA ASN A 64 0.92 -16.09 2.82
C ASN A 64 -0.22 -16.14 3.85
N LEU A 65 -0.31 -15.15 4.75
CA LEU A 65 -1.42 -15.05 5.70
C LEU A 65 -2.76 -14.85 4.97
N VAL A 66 -2.80 -13.94 3.99
CA VAL A 66 -4.01 -13.72 3.17
C VAL A 66 -4.37 -14.96 2.36
N LEU A 67 -3.41 -15.67 1.76
CA LEU A 67 -3.67 -16.92 1.04
C LEU A 67 -4.28 -18.01 1.94
N LYS A 68 -3.78 -18.14 3.17
CA LYS A 68 -4.39 -19.06 4.17
C LYS A 68 -5.83 -18.66 4.47
N LEU A 69 -6.09 -17.37 4.63
CA LEU A 69 -7.42 -16.84 4.89
C LEU A 69 -8.38 -17.10 3.72
N LEU A 70 -7.95 -16.84 2.48
CA LEU A 70 -8.72 -17.17 1.28
C LEU A 70 -9.08 -18.67 1.25
N LYS A 71 -8.11 -19.55 1.50
CA LYS A 71 -8.32 -20.99 1.54
C LYS A 71 -9.32 -21.40 2.62
N GLN A 72 -9.21 -20.86 3.82
CA GLN A 72 -10.11 -21.14 4.95
C GLN A 72 -11.56 -20.73 4.65
N ARG A 73 -11.73 -19.66 3.87
CA ARG A 73 -13.04 -19.12 3.47
C ARG A 73 -13.57 -19.71 2.17
N GLY A 74 -12.82 -20.61 1.52
CA GLY A 74 -13.20 -21.18 0.21
C GLY A 74 -13.19 -20.16 -0.94
N ILE A 75 -12.46 -19.06 -0.78
CA ILE A 75 -12.37 -17.99 -1.79
C ILE A 75 -11.26 -18.35 -2.78
N PHE A 76 -11.58 -18.32 -4.08
CA PHE A 76 -10.63 -18.56 -5.14
C PHE A 76 -9.71 -17.34 -5.35
N PHE A 77 -8.38 -17.56 -5.40
CA PHE A 77 -7.41 -16.54 -5.73
C PHE A 77 -7.48 -16.20 -7.23
N GLY A 78 -8.39 -15.29 -7.57
CA GLY A 78 -8.67 -14.86 -8.93
C GLY A 78 -7.63 -13.88 -9.50
N LYS A 79 -8.02 -13.18 -10.57
CA LYS A 79 -7.17 -12.16 -11.20
C LYS A 79 -7.16 -10.87 -10.39
N ALA A 80 -6.01 -10.16 -10.42
CA ALA A 80 -5.90 -8.82 -9.88
C ALA A 80 -6.80 -7.84 -10.64
N ILE A 81 -7.39 -6.91 -9.92
CA ILE A 81 -8.05 -5.74 -10.50
C ILE A 81 -6.99 -4.63 -10.68
N SER A 82 -7.11 -3.89 -11.78
CA SER A 82 -6.26 -2.73 -12.01
C SER A 82 -6.72 -1.56 -11.16
N SER A 83 -5.78 -0.92 -10.46
CA SER A 83 -6.05 0.25 -9.65
C SER A 83 -5.79 1.53 -10.44
N PRO A 84 -6.83 2.37 -10.68
CA PRO A 84 -6.65 3.69 -11.26
C PRO A 84 -5.80 4.61 -10.36
N TRP A 85 -5.91 4.47 -9.04
CA TRP A 85 -5.13 5.23 -8.07
C TRP A 85 -3.63 4.92 -8.20
N ILE A 86 -3.23 3.63 -8.16
CA ILE A 86 -1.83 3.24 -8.36
C ILE A 86 -1.30 3.72 -9.72
N SER A 87 -2.10 3.56 -10.78
CA SER A 87 -1.73 4.00 -12.12
C SER A 87 -1.50 5.51 -12.18
N GLY A 88 -2.36 6.29 -11.52
CA GLY A 88 -2.23 7.73 -11.41
C GLY A 88 -0.96 8.15 -10.67
N MET A 89 -0.70 7.55 -9.50
CA MET A 89 0.52 7.79 -8.72
C MET A 89 1.77 7.46 -9.52
N MET A 90 1.83 6.29 -10.15
CA MET A 90 2.98 5.85 -10.93
C MET A 90 3.21 6.68 -12.21
N SER A 91 2.18 7.26 -12.78
CA SER A 91 2.30 8.16 -13.95
C SER A 91 3.01 9.47 -13.64
N ALA A 92 3.02 9.89 -12.37
CA ALA A 92 3.67 11.11 -11.89
C ALA A 92 5.15 10.90 -11.53
N VAL A 93 5.65 9.66 -11.60
CA VAL A 93 7.07 9.34 -11.37
C VAL A 93 7.92 9.94 -12.49
N ARG A 94 8.89 10.76 -12.12
CA ARG A 94 9.82 11.40 -13.06
C ARG A 94 10.82 10.41 -13.65
N LYS A 95 11.41 10.82 -14.76
CA LYS A 95 12.52 10.13 -15.43
C LYS A 95 13.80 10.89 -15.15
N GLY A 96 14.68 10.33 -14.38
CA GLY A 96 15.95 10.92 -13.99
C GLY A 96 16.59 10.01 -12.95
N LEU A 97 17.87 10.15 -12.68
CA LEU A 97 18.55 9.25 -11.75
C LEU A 97 17.97 9.36 -10.34
N ASN A 98 18.38 10.36 -9.58
CA ASN A 98 17.94 10.53 -8.18
C ASN A 98 16.44 10.83 -8.07
N GLU A 99 15.90 11.64 -8.98
CA GLU A 99 14.48 12.02 -8.98
C GLU A 99 13.57 10.78 -9.12
N GLN A 100 13.95 9.84 -9.98
CA GLN A 100 13.17 8.62 -10.19
C GLN A 100 13.16 7.74 -8.94
N VAL A 101 14.32 7.60 -8.28
CA VAL A 101 14.43 6.80 -7.05
C VAL A 101 13.58 7.39 -5.94
N ILE A 102 13.70 8.70 -5.70
CA ILE A 102 12.93 9.42 -4.68
C ILE A 102 11.43 9.27 -4.95
N ASP A 103 10.99 9.49 -6.20
CA ASP A 103 9.56 9.37 -6.55
C ASP A 103 9.03 7.94 -6.37
N HIS A 104 9.82 6.90 -6.71
CA HIS A 104 9.42 5.51 -6.47
C HIS A 104 9.32 5.18 -4.97
N LEU A 105 10.26 5.68 -4.15
CA LEU A 105 10.21 5.49 -2.70
C LEU A 105 8.98 6.20 -2.09
N ILE A 106 8.67 7.42 -2.55
CA ILE A 106 7.47 8.14 -2.11
C ILE A 106 6.21 7.39 -2.55
N CYS A 107 6.13 6.89 -3.80
CA CYS A 107 5.00 6.09 -4.25
C CYS A 107 4.81 4.83 -3.40
N ALA A 108 5.91 4.11 -3.08
CA ALA A 108 5.85 2.97 -2.18
C ALA A 108 5.32 3.39 -0.80
N ALA A 109 5.89 4.43 -0.19
CA ALA A 109 5.40 4.96 1.07
C ALA A 109 3.90 5.31 1.02
N MET A 110 3.43 5.95 -0.06
CA MET A 110 2.01 6.31 -0.19
C MET A 110 1.10 5.09 -0.28
N ILE A 111 1.55 4.00 -0.90
CA ILE A 111 0.83 2.72 -0.94
C ILE A 111 0.68 2.19 0.48
N GLU A 112 1.76 2.06 1.25
CA GLU A 112 1.72 1.57 2.63
C GLU A 112 0.88 2.48 3.54
N GLY A 113 1.01 3.80 3.37
CA GLY A 113 0.18 4.76 4.12
C GLY A 113 -1.32 4.59 3.84
N ARG A 114 -1.70 4.26 2.61
CA ARG A 114 -3.10 3.94 2.26
C ARG A 114 -3.52 2.56 2.76
N SER A 115 -2.64 1.56 2.73
CA SER A 115 -2.88 0.27 3.38
C SER A 115 -3.17 0.45 4.86
N CYS A 116 -2.29 1.14 5.58
CA CYS A 116 -2.43 1.45 7.00
C CYS A 116 -3.80 2.11 7.33
N GLU A 117 -4.19 3.17 6.57
CA GLU A 117 -5.47 3.85 6.77
C GLU A 117 -6.65 2.92 6.49
N LYS A 118 -6.64 2.18 5.37
CA LYS A 118 -7.75 1.32 4.96
C LYS A 118 -7.87 0.08 5.84
N PHE A 119 -6.76 -0.50 6.29
CA PHE A 119 -6.79 -1.60 7.27
C PHE A 119 -7.38 -1.15 8.60
N GLN A 120 -7.04 0.05 9.08
CA GLN A 120 -7.66 0.62 10.27
C GLN A 120 -9.19 0.82 10.10
N ILE A 121 -9.63 1.28 8.93
CA ILE A 121 -11.06 1.43 8.62
C ILE A 121 -11.73 0.05 8.59
N LEU A 122 -11.15 -0.94 7.88
CA LEU A 122 -11.70 -2.30 7.80
C LEU A 122 -11.77 -2.97 9.16
N SER A 123 -10.72 -2.87 9.99
CA SER A 123 -10.73 -3.37 11.36
C SER A 123 -11.92 -2.81 12.15
N ASN A 124 -12.18 -1.51 12.05
CA ASN A 124 -13.31 -0.89 12.74
C ASN A 124 -14.67 -1.31 12.18
N LEU A 125 -14.83 -1.39 10.86
CA LEU A 125 -16.09 -1.78 10.20
C LEU A 125 -16.48 -3.23 10.48
N LEU A 126 -15.48 -4.10 10.61
CA LEU A 126 -15.67 -5.54 10.82
C LEU A 126 -15.90 -5.91 12.30
N ARG A 127 -15.67 -5.01 13.23
CA ARG A 127 -15.89 -5.24 14.66
C ARG A 127 -17.36 -5.65 14.92
N ASN A 128 -17.56 -6.76 15.62
CA ASN A 128 -18.86 -7.38 15.87
C ASN A 128 -19.60 -7.92 14.61
N VAL A 129 -18.94 -7.91 13.44
CA VAL A 129 -19.45 -8.51 12.19
C VAL A 129 -18.61 -9.74 11.85
N ASP A 130 -17.30 -9.58 11.85
CA ASP A 130 -16.30 -10.62 11.65
C ASP A 130 -15.07 -10.29 12.50
N ASP A 131 -15.11 -10.66 13.78
CA ASP A 131 -14.07 -10.28 14.75
C ASP A 131 -12.71 -10.86 14.39
N TYR A 132 -12.65 -12.02 13.73
CA TYR A 132 -11.41 -12.59 13.26
C TYR A 132 -10.76 -11.70 12.19
N LEU A 133 -11.54 -11.28 11.20
CA LEU A 133 -11.04 -10.43 10.13
C LEU A 133 -10.76 -9.00 10.63
N SER A 134 -11.54 -8.51 11.59
CA SER A 134 -11.27 -7.26 12.30
C SER A 134 -9.90 -7.27 12.97
N GLY A 135 -9.59 -8.33 13.73
CA GLY A 135 -8.28 -8.52 14.36
C GLY A 135 -7.16 -8.62 13.33
N PHE A 136 -7.36 -9.44 12.29
CA PHE A 136 -6.41 -9.62 11.20
C PHE A 136 -5.98 -8.29 10.56
N TYR A 137 -6.92 -7.42 10.19
CA TYR A 137 -6.59 -6.10 9.65
C TYR A 137 -5.97 -5.16 10.70
N GLY A 138 -6.39 -5.26 11.96
CA GLY A 138 -5.81 -4.47 13.05
C GLY A 138 -4.33 -4.77 13.28
N ASP A 139 -3.96 -6.05 13.19
CA ASP A 139 -2.58 -6.52 13.41
C ASP A 139 -1.61 -6.04 12.30
N LEU A 140 -2.10 -5.78 11.09
CA LEU A 140 -1.28 -5.30 9.97
C LEU A 140 -1.00 -3.78 10.00
N VAL A 141 -1.78 -2.99 10.74
CA VAL A 141 -1.67 -1.52 10.75
C VAL A 141 -0.27 -1.03 11.14
N GLU A 142 0.36 -1.69 12.11
CA GLU A 142 1.68 -1.27 12.61
C GLU A 142 2.78 -1.53 11.58
N SER A 143 2.79 -2.70 10.92
CA SER A 143 3.77 -3.02 9.88
C SER A 143 3.68 -2.07 8.69
N GLU A 144 2.47 -1.79 8.19
CA GLU A 144 2.26 -0.83 7.11
C GLU A 144 2.77 0.58 7.47
N GLY A 145 2.53 1.01 8.72
CA GLY A 145 3.07 2.27 9.25
C GLY A 145 4.60 2.30 9.29
N ASN A 146 5.23 1.19 9.63
CA ASN A 146 6.68 1.03 9.66
C ASN A 146 7.28 1.01 8.24
N HIS A 147 6.63 0.34 7.29
CA HIS A 147 7.04 0.35 5.88
C HIS A 147 6.96 1.77 5.29
N TYR A 148 5.84 2.47 5.53
CA TYR A 148 5.69 3.89 5.15
C TYR A 148 6.85 4.75 5.64
N ALA A 149 7.18 4.67 6.93
CA ALA A 149 8.26 5.44 7.53
C ALA A 149 9.63 5.06 6.94
N SER A 150 9.88 3.77 6.71
CA SER A 150 11.12 3.23 6.16
C SER A 150 11.38 3.74 4.73
N TYR A 151 10.36 3.71 3.87
CA TYR A 151 10.48 4.24 2.51
C TYR A 151 10.77 5.74 2.49
N LEU A 152 10.08 6.53 3.32
CA LEU A 152 10.35 7.98 3.41
C LEU A 152 11.75 8.27 3.97
N LEU A 153 12.20 7.51 4.96
CA LEU A 153 13.55 7.67 5.50
C LEU A 153 14.62 7.38 4.43
N MET A 154 14.42 6.35 3.61
CA MET A 154 15.31 6.04 2.50
C MET A 154 15.35 7.18 1.47
N ALA A 155 14.20 7.74 1.12
CA ALA A 155 14.12 8.88 0.20
C ALA A 155 14.85 10.12 0.75
N LYS A 156 14.62 10.45 2.04
CA LYS A 156 15.29 11.57 2.71
C LYS A 156 16.81 11.42 2.78
N LYS A 157 17.32 10.21 2.90
CA LYS A 157 18.77 9.95 2.88
C LYS A 157 19.42 10.24 1.51
N ILE A 158 18.65 10.20 0.43
CA ILE A 158 19.14 10.57 -0.91
C ILE A 158 19.16 12.10 -1.04
N ASP A 159 18.03 12.75 -0.79
CA ASP A 159 17.88 14.21 -0.78
C ASP A 159 16.65 14.59 0.05
N GLU A 160 16.88 15.18 1.23
CA GLU A 160 15.80 15.51 2.16
C GLU A 160 14.89 16.62 1.61
N THR A 161 15.50 17.69 1.08
CA THR A 161 14.74 18.84 0.56
C THR A 161 13.87 18.45 -0.62
N GLU A 162 14.43 17.69 -1.56
CA GLU A 162 13.70 17.20 -2.72
C GLU A 162 12.61 16.21 -2.31
N THR A 163 12.88 15.33 -1.34
CA THR A 163 11.88 14.40 -0.81
C THR A 163 10.69 15.13 -0.21
N GLU A 164 10.92 16.18 0.59
CA GLU A 164 9.82 16.94 1.21
C GLU A 164 8.97 17.64 0.16
N ARG A 165 9.61 18.28 -0.83
CA ARG A 165 8.91 18.92 -1.95
C ARG A 165 8.06 17.93 -2.75
N ARG A 166 8.60 16.75 -3.03
CA ARG A 166 7.90 15.72 -3.81
C ARG A 166 6.82 15.00 -3.01
N LEU A 167 7.06 14.78 -1.74
CA LEU A 167 6.04 14.23 -0.84
C LEU A 167 4.82 15.15 -0.79
N ASP A 168 5.02 16.46 -0.71
CA ASP A 168 3.94 17.45 -0.74
C ASP A 168 3.10 17.32 -2.02
N PHE A 169 3.76 17.24 -3.17
CA PHE A 169 3.11 17.02 -4.47
C PHE A 169 2.33 15.68 -4.51
N PHE A 170 2.94 14.57 -4.04
CA PHE A 170 2.27 13.27 -4.06
C PHE A 170 1.11 13.18 -3.07
N LEU A 171 1.16 13.90 -1.96
CA LEU A 171 0.04 14.02 -1.02
C LEU A 171 -1.16 14.74 -1.64
N ASP A 172 -0.94 15.77 -2.46
CA ASP A 172 -2.03 16.45 -3.19
C ASP A 172 -2.60 15.55 -4.29
N LEU A 173 -1.74 14.91 -5.08
CA LEU A 173 -2.14 13.97 -6.11
C LEU A 173 -2.96 12.79 -5.53
N ASP A 174 -2.50 12.23 -4.42
CA ASP A 174 -3.19 11.19 -3.70
C ASP A 174 -4.60 11.63 -3.25
N ALA A 175 -4.71 12.84 -2.68
CA ALA A 175 -5.99 13.39 -2.24
C ALA A 175 -6.99 13.53 -3.41
N GLU A 176 -6.51 13.93 -4.60
CA GLU A 176 -7.36 13.96 -5.80
C GLU A 176 -7.77 12.57 -6.28
N LEU A 177 -6.82 11.64 -6.33
CA LEU A 177 -7.04 10.30 -6.87
C LEU A 177 -7.92 9.44 -5.97
N VAL A 178 -7.76 9.53 -4.64
CA VAL A 178 -8.55 8.72 -3.69
C VAL A 178 -10.03 9.08 -3.73
N VAL A 179 -10.37 10.31 -4.02
CA VAL A 179 -11.77 10.74 -4.20
C VAL A 179 -12.35 10.24 -5.52
N LYS A 180 -11.53 10.15 -6.58
CA LYS A 180 -11.95 9.72 -7.92
C LYS A 180 -12.04 8.18 -8.06
N ALA A 181 -11.25 7.43 -7.31
CA ALA A 181 -11.12 5.96 -7.42
C ALA A 181 -12.31 5.16 -6.86
N ASN A 182 -13.48 5.77 -6.70
CA ASN A 182 -14.57 5.31 -5.85
C ASN A 182 -15.45 4.17 -6.34
N ASP A 183 -15.22 3.64 -7.56
CA ASP A 183 -16.18 2.68 -8.14
C ASP A 183 -15.82 1.21 -7.91
N LEU A 184 -14.65 0.93 -7.34
CA LEU A 184 -14.16 -0.43 -7.15
C LEU A 184 -14.07 -0.80 -5.65
N ALA A 185 -14.45 -2.05 -5.34
CA ALA A 185 -14.23 -2.66 -4.02
C ALA A 185 -12.81 -3.21 -3.95
N ILE A 186 -11.83 -2.33 -3.90
CA ILE A 186 -10.40 -2.64 -3.82
C ILE A 186 -9.72 -1.79 -2.76
N LEU A 187 -8.57 -2.24 -2.31
CA LEU A 187 -7.79 -1.52 -1.29
C LEU A 187 -7.08 -0.28 -1.85
N HIS A 188 -6.71 -0.26 -3.13
CA HIS A 188 -6.03 0.89 -3.74
C HIS A 188 -6.60 1.29 -5.09
#